data_daedcff6c76bbec395fe2603fcc565fb
#
_entry.id   daedcff6c76bbec395fe2603fcc565fb
#
_cell.length_a   1.000
_cell.length_b   1.000
_cell.length_c   1.000
_cell.angle_alpha   90.00
_cell.angle_beta   90.00
_cell.angle_gamma   90.00
#
_symmetry.space_group_name_H-M   'P 1'
#
loop_
_entity.id
_entity.type
_entity.pdbx_description
1 polymer ?
#
loop_
_entity_poly.entity_id
_entity_poly.type
_entity_poly.pdbx_seq_one_letter_code
_entity_poly.pdbx_strand_id
1 'polypeptide(L)'
;MLKSVINLFETNKKVYGNHSRDGWNNENGHISIFMYHGNVVCRIDWNENTCILSNCGWNTPSTNRTLNDYKTYVSTHFPHITIIDTRYDK
;
A
#
# COMPACT_ATOMS: atom_id res chain seq x y z
N MET A 1 4.98 -11.57 -6.98
CA MET A 1 4.18 -10.39 -6.57
C MET A 1 2.73 -10.58 -6.96
N LEU A 2 1.81 -10.17 -6.11
CA LEU A 2 0.38 -10.33 -6.40
C LEU A 2 -0.06 -9.42 -7.54
N LYS A 3 -0.80 -9.98 -8.48
CA LYS A 3 -1.38 -9.20 -9.58
C LYS A 3 -2.29 -8.09 -9.08
N SER A 4 -2.99 -8.33 -7.97
CA SER A 4 -3.90 -7.33 -7.40
C SER A 4 -3.17 -6.06 -7.00
N VAL A 5 -2.00 -6.18 -6.40
CA VAL A 5 -1.18 -5.02 -6.03
C VAL A 5 -0.74 -4.26 -7.28
N ILE A 6 -0.21 -4.98 -8.28
CA ILE A 6 0.22 -4.36 -9.53
C ILE A 6 -0.95 -3.62 -10.19
N ASN A 7 -2.11 -4.27 -10.27
CA ASN A 7 -3.27 -3.68 -10.93
C ASN A 7 -3.81 -2.46 -10.20
N LEU A 8 -3.76 -2.43 -8.88
CA LEU A 8 -4.20 -1.25 -8.13
C LEU A 8 -3.33 -0.04 -8.43
N PHE A 9 -2.03 -0.25 -8.70
CA PHE A 9 -1.15 0.85 -9.06
C PHE A 9 -1.26 1.24 -10.52
N GLU A 10 -1.50 0.28 -11.42
CA GLU A 10 -1.34 0.49 -12.86
C GLU A 10 -2.64 0.66 -13.63
N THR A 11 -3.78 0.41 -13.00
CA THR A 11 -5.08 0.57 -13.66
C THR A 11 -5.96 1.53 -12.88
N ASN A 12 -7.09 1.93 -13.50
CA ASN A 12 -8.06 2.80 -12.85
C ASN A 12 -9.07 2.04 -11.99
N LYS A 13 -9.01 0.74 -11.99
CA LYS A 13 -9.92 -0.07 -11.19
C LYS A 13 -9.52 -0.03 -9.73
N LYS A 14 -10.48 0.20 -8.84
CA LYS A 14 -10.22 0.44 -7.42
C LYS A 14 -10.35 -0.80 -6.55
N VAL A 15 -10.85 -1.89 -7.07
CA VAL A 15 -11.09 -3.11 -6.29
C VAL A 15 -10.63 -4.34 -7.07
N TYR A 16 -9.87 -5.19 -6.41
CA TYR A 16 -9.44 -6.48 -6.93
C TYR A 16 -9.56 -7.50 -5.81
N GLY A 17 -10.68 -8.23 -5.78
CA GLY A 17 -10.95 -9.20 -4.72
C GLY A 17 -11.00 -8.52 -3.36
N ASN A 18 -10.13 -8.91 -2.45
CA ASN A 18 -10.04 -8.34 -1.12
C ASN A 18 -9.13 -7.10 -1.03
N HIS A 19 -8.54 -6.70 -2.16
CA HIS A 19 -7.66 -5.55 -2.25
C HIS A 19 -8.43 -4.37 -2.82
N SER A 20 -8.22 -3.20 -2.26
CA SER A 20 -8.88 -1.99 -2.75
C SER A 20 -7.99 -0.78 -2.57
N ARG A 21 -8.34 0.28 -3.29
CA ARG A 21 -7.62 1.55 -3.26
C ARG A 21 -8.61 2.68 -3.00
N ASP A 22 -8.24 3.62 -2.16
CA ASP A 22 -9.05 4.79 -1.86
C ASP A 22 -8.14 6.01 -1.67
N GLY A 23 -8.74 7.21 -1.64
CA GLY A 23 -8.00 8.45 -1.42
C GLY A 23 -7.05 8.84 -2.54
N TRP A 24 -7.25 8.29 -3.73
CA TRP A 24 -6.37 8.53 -4.86
C TRP A 24 -6.56 9.92 -5.43
N ASN A 25 -5.48 10.68 -5.56
CA ASN A 25 -5.47 12.00 -6.21
C ASN A 25 -6.44 13.01 -5.61
N ASN A 26 -6.38 13.21 -4.31
CA ASN A 26 -7.15 14.30 -3.73
C ASN A 26 -6.51 15.65 -4.09
N GLU A 27 -7.30 16.71 -3.97
CA GLU A 27 -6.91 18.05 -4.40
C GLU A 27 -5.77 18.66 -3.59
N ASN A 28 -5.62 18.24 -2.35
CA ASN A 28 -4.69 18.87 -1.42
C ASN A 28 -3.36 18.17 -1.32
N GLY A 29 -3.14 17.22 -2.18
CA GLY A 29 -1.93 16.46 -2.14
C GLY A 29 -2.22 15.12 -2.74
N HIS A 30 -1.27 14.27 -2.64
CA HIS A 30 -1.36 13.01 -3.30
C HIS A 30 -1.16 11.93 -2.25
N ILE A 31 -2.26 11.51 -1.66
CA ILE A 31 -2.26 10.43 -0.69
C ILE A 31 -3.01 9.26 -1.30
N SER A 32 -2.35 8.14 -1.41
CA SER A 32 -2.94 6.90 -1.88
C SER A 32 -3.10 5.95 -0.71
N ILE A 33 -4.28 5.39 -0.57
CA ILE A 33 -4.61 4.47 0.50
C ILE A 33 -4.97 3.13 -0.12
N PHE A 34 -4.29 2.09 0.30
CA PHE A 34 -4.54 0.73 -0.18
C PHE A 34 -5.01 -0.13 0.98
N MET A 35 -6.05 -0.90 0.74
CA MET A 35 -6.70 -1.70 1.77
C MET A 35 -6.68 -3.17 1.40
N TYR A 36 -6.67 -3.99 2.43
CA TYR A 36 -6.83 -5.44 2.30
C TYR A 36 -7.86 -5.88 3.33
N HIS A 37 -8.95 -6.51 2.87
CA HIS A 37 -10.11 -6.83 3.70
C HIS A 37 -10.67 -5.62 4.46
N GLY A 38 -10.65 -4.45 3.80
CA GLY A 38 -11.14 -3.23 4.41
C GLY A 38 -10.22 -2.55 5.41
N ASN A 39 -9.04 -3.10 5.65
CA ASN A 39 -8.05 -2.49 6.55
C ASN A 39 -6.97 -1.79 5.75
N VAL A 40 -6.62 -0.56 6.15
CA VAL A 40 -5.58 0.21 5.47
C VAL A 40 -4.22 -0.44 5.77
N VAL A 41 -3.61 -1.03 4.77
CA VAL A 41 -2.34 -1.73 4.90
C VAL A 41 -1.17 -0.96 4.28
N CYS A 42 -1.46 -0.03 3.37
CA CYS A 42 -0.43 0.78 2.72
C CYS A 42 -0.96 2.19 2.53
N ARG A 43 -0.22 3.18 3.00
CA ARG A 43 -0.56 4.59 2.82
C ARG A 43 0.66 5.30 2.27
N ILE A 44 0.51 5.89 1.09
CA ILE A 44 1.60 6.61 0.44
C ILE A 44 1.26 8.10 0.43
N ASP A 45 2.13 8.91 1.02
CA ASP A 45 2.08 10.36 0.92
C ASP A 45 3.10 10.78 -0.14
N TRP A 46 2.59 11.14 -1.31
CA TRP A 46 3.43 11.49 -2.44
C TRP A 46 4.15 12.82 -2.26
N ASN A 47 3.59 13.72 -1.45
CA ASN A 47 4.22 15.00 -1.17
C ASN A 47 5.40 14.85 -0.22
N GLU A 48 5.26 13.98 0.77
CA GLU A 48 6.32 13.74 1.75
C GLU A 48 7.23 12.59 1.36
N ASN A 49 6.93 11.91 0.25
CA ASN A 49 7.66 10.76 -0.22
C ASN A 49 7.79 9.67 0.84
N THR A 50 6.67 9.35 1.48
CA THR A 50 6.62 8.39 2.58
C THR A 50 5.58 7.32 2.29
N CYS A 51 5.94 6.07 2.56
CA CYS A 51 5.03 4.94 2.45
C CYS A 51 4.97 4.23 3.81
N ILE A 52 3.79 4.17 4.39
CA ILE A 52 3.58 3.52 5.69
C ILE A 52 2.84 2.21 5.47
N LEU A 53 3.42 1.12 5.93
CA LEU A 53 2.85 -0.21 5.88
C LEU A 53 2.40 -0.64 7.27
N SER A 54 1.19 -1.20 7.35
CA SER A 54 0.63 -1.66 8.63
C SER A 54 -0.19 -2.92 8.42
N ASN A 55 -0.05 -3.88 9.33
CA ASN A 55 -0.89 -5.07 9.31
C ASN A 55 -2.20 -4.88 10.07
N CYS A 56 -2.43 -3.70 10.64
CA CYS A 56 -3.65 -3.37 11.40
C CYS A 56 -3.94 -4.37 12.53
N GLY A 57 -2.92 -4.98 13.09
CA GLY A 57 -3.06 -6.00 14.11
C GLY A 57 -3.30 -7.41 13.58
N TRP A 58 -3.39 -7.58 12.27
CA TRP A 58 -3.62 -8.88 11.63
C TRP A 58 -2.29 -9.51 11.22
N ASN A 59 -1.65 -10.21 12.14
CA ASN A 59 -0.37 -10.85 11.87
C ASN A 59 -0.59 -12.24 11.26
N THR A 60 -1.11 -12.28 10.04
CA THR A 60 -1.37 -13.51 9.31
C THR A 60 -0.44 -13.62 8.11
N PRO A 61 -0.16 -14.85 7.61
CA PRO A 61 0.70 -15.02 6.44
C PRO A 61 0.20 -14.25 5.21
N SER A 62 -1.11 -14.22 4.97
CA SER A 62 -1.66 -13.53 3.81
C SER A 62 -1.52 -12.02 3.92
N THR A 63 -1.74 -11.45 5.10
CA THR A 63 -1.55 -10.01 5.32
C THR A 63 -0.08 -9.63 5.17
N ASN A 64 0.81 -10.41 5.75
CA ASN A 64 2.25 -10.14 5.64
C ASN A 64 2.75 -10.26 4.21
N ARG A 65 2.23 -11.22 3.45
CA ARG A 65 2.56 -11.34 2.02
C ARG A 65 2.12 -10.10 1.26
N THR A 66 0.92 -9.62 1.53
CA THR A 66 0.39 -8.41 0.90
C THR A 66 1.28 -7.22 1.19
N LEU A 67 1.67 -7.02 2.43
CA LEU A 67 2.58 -5.92 2.80
C LEU A 67 3.93 -6.04 2.12
N ASN A 68 4.47 -7.24 2.04
CA ASN A 68 5.73 -7.46 1.34
C ASN A 68 5.62 -7.12 -0.15
N ASP A 69 4.48 -7.40 -0.76
CA ASP A 69 4.25 -7.07 -2.16
C ASP A 69 4.18 -5.57 -2.38
N TYR A 70 3.49 -4.83 -1.51
CA TYR A 70 3.51 -3.37 -1.58
C TYR A 70 4.91 -2.82 -1.39
N LYS A 71 5.62 -3.34 -0.41
CA LYS A 71 7.00 -2.92 -0.14
C LYS A 71 7.90 -3.13 -1.35
N THR A 72 7.80 -4.29 -1.98
CA THR A 72 8.58 -4.61 -3.17
C THR A 72 8.22 -3.69 -4.33
N TYR A 73 6.93 -3.51 -4.58
CA TYR A 73 6.47 -2.66 -5.68
C TYR A 73 6.96 -1.23 -5.50
N VAL A 74 6.72 -0.65 -4.33
CA VAL A 74 7.10 0.74 -4.06
C VAL A 74 8.61 0.92 -4.13
N SER A 75 9.38 0.03 -3.55
CA SER A 75 10.85 0.16 -3.58
C SER A 75 11.43 0.00 -4.98
N THR A 76 10.76 -0.78 -5.83
CA THR A 76 11.21 -1.01 -7.21
C THR A 76 10.86 0.15 -8.12
N HIS A 77 9.61 0.65 -8.03
CA HIS A 77 9.10 1.66 -8.95
C HIS A 77 9.26 3.08 -8.43
N PHE A 78 9.38 3.26 -7.13
CA PHE A 78 9.47 4.57 -6.49
C PHE A 78 10.62 4.59 -5.48
N PRO A 79 11.87 4.48 -5.94
CA PRO A 79 13.01 4.35 -5.03
C PRO A 79 13.27 5.58 -4.16
N HIS A 80 12.68 6.73 -4.51
CA HIS A 80 12.80 7.95 -3.72
C HIS A 80 11.87 7.98 -2.51
N ILE A 81 10.92 7.04 -2.42
CA ILE A 81 9.99 7.00 -1.31
C ILE A 81 10.60 6.24 -0.13
N THR A 82 10.51 6.84 1.05
CA THR A 82 10.92 6.20 2.30
C THR A 82 9.82 5.26 2.77
N ILE A 83 10.16 4.01 2.97
CA ILE A 83 9.21 3.00 3.43
C ILE A 83 9.35 2.81 4.94
N ILE A 84 8.23 2.98 5.64
CA ILE A 84 8.13 2.75 7.07
C ILE A 84 7.25 1.52 7.28
N ASP A 85 7.87 0.41 7.63
CA ASP A 85 7.16 -0.86 7.84
C ASP A 85 6.89 -1.02 9.34
N THR A 86 5.67 -0.69 9.75
CA THR A 86 5.34 -0.65 11.17
C THR A 86 5.28 -2.03 11.83
N ARG A 87 5.35 -3.12 11.05
CA ARG A 87 5.43 -4.46 11.63
C ARG A 87 6.72 -4.65 12.44
N TYR A 88 7.77 -3.94 12.05
CA TYR A 88 9.09 -4.05 12.65
C TYR A 88 9.46 -2.87 13.53
N ASP A 89 8.60 -1.87 13.57
CA ASP A 89 8.77 -0.66 14.36
C ASP A 89 8.03 -0.83 15.69
N LYS A 90 8.76 -0.83 16.76
CA LYS A 90 8.17 -1.03 18.09
C LYS A 90 8.29 0.22 18.95
#